data_faafc16266dfe912f7134ae4bc7aecf2
#
_entry.id   faafc16266dfe912f7134ae4bc7aecf2
#
_cell.length_a   1.000
_cell.length_b   1.000
_cell.length_c   1.000
_cell.angle_alpha   90.00
_cell.angle_beta   90.00
_cell.angle_gamma   90.00
#
_symmetry.space_group_name_H-M   'P 1'
#
loop_
_entity.id
_entity.type
_entity.pdbx_description
1 polymer ?
#
loop_
_entity_poly.entity_id
_entity_poly.type
_entity_poly.pdbx_seq_one_letter_code
_entity_poly.pdbx_strand_id
1 'polypeptide(L)'
;AVLEKLLDAGNTDCFISFTTNTSVRPTKRQANILKSFNNIDMCFSIDGIGSVFEYMRYPLKWQRCVDNIEWSKQQGFSISISYTVSNLNIQHYAETREWFEQNNLPCLFNPVYTPIWFRPGALPEQIKNRIWENTPLPELERFLCNHNEQDEIDYERAKLEVVKQDGWKGISYKDYIGGLFW
;
A
#
# COMPACT_ATOMS: atom_id res chain seq x y z
N ALA A 1 -3.50 26.85 -9.14
CA ALA A 1 -3.21 27.18 -7.74
C ALA A 1 -1.71 27.15 -7.43
N VAL A 2 -1.18 26.22 -6.55
CA VAL A 2 0.25 26.27 -6.18
C VAL A 2 1.16 26.00 -7.37
N LEU A 3 0.94 24.93 -8.13
CA LEU A 3 1.76 24.56 -9.28
C LEU A 3 1.77 25.65 -10.37
N GLU A 4 0.63 26.29 -10.63
CA GLU A 4 0.54 27.38 -11.60
C GLU A 4 1.41 28.57 -11.16
N LYS A 5 1.42 28.91 -9.86
CA LYS A 5 2.30 29.97 -9.34
C LYS A 5 3.78 29.64 -9.47
N LEU A 6 4.16 28.36 -9.29
CA LEU A 6 5.52 27.92 -9.51
C LEU A 6 5.94 28.06 -10.98
N LEU A 7 5.04 27.69 -11.90
CA LEU A 7 5.26 27.87 -13.35
C LEU A 7 5.39 29.36 -13.73
N ASP A 8 4.48 30.20 -13.22
CA ASP A 8 4.50 31.65 -13.48
C ASP A 8 5.80 32.30 -12.95
N ALA A 9 6.39 31.73 -11.90
CA ALA A 9 7.68 32.16 -11.35
C ALA A 9 8.90 31.51 -12.05
N GLY A 10 8.71 30.67 -13.07
CA GLY A 10 9.78 29.97 -13.78
C GLY A 10 10.42 28.80 -13.00
N ASN A 11 9.85 28.37 -11.87
CA ASN A 11 10.39 27.31 -11.02
C ASN A 11 9.98 25.91 -11.50
N THR A 12 10.49 25.47 -12.65
CA THR A 12 10.19 24.17 -13.27
C THR A 12 11.11 23.04 -12.85
N ASP A 13 12.27 23.35 -12.23
CA ASP A 13 13.29 22.37 -11.84
C ASP A 13 13.08 21.80 -10.43
N CYS A 14 12.10 22.33 -9.69
CA CYS A 14 11.81 21.80 -8.37
C CYS A 14 11.29 20.35 -8.43
N PHE A 15 11.71 19.52 -7.48
CA PHE A 15 11.18 18.18 -7.32
C PHE A 15 9.77 18.26 -6.70
N ILE A 16 8.80 17.67 -7.39
CA ILE A 16 7.41 17.60 -6.94
C ILE A 16 7.04 16.13 -6.74
N SER A 17 6.83 15.74 -5.51
CA SER A 17 6.27 14.43 -5.18
C SER A 17 4.89 14.60 -4.55
N PHE A 18 3.95 13.75 -4.93
CA PHE A 18 2.64 13.70 -4.32
C PHE A 18 2.13 12.27 -4.22
N THR A 19 1.52 11.97 -3.08
CA THR A 19 0.95 10.65 -2.81
C THR A 19 -0.52 10.60 -3.26
N THR A 20 -0.90 9.51 -3.90
CA THR A 20 -2.26 9.25 -4.35
C THR A 20 -2.76 7.88 -3.89
N ASN A 21 -4.05 7.80 -3.58
CA ASN A 21 -4.71 6.53 -3.29
C ASN A 21 -5.08 5.72 -4.55
N THR A 22 -4.54 6.07 -5.71
CA THR A 22 -4.76 5.40 -6.99
C THR A 22 -6.16 5.54 -7.61
N SER A 23 -7.11 6.18 -6.93
CA SER A 23 -8.52 6.20 -7.34
C SER A 23 -8.82 7.05 -8.57
N VAL A 24 -8.05 8.13 -8.77
CA VAL A 24 -8.34 9.16 -9.77
C VAL A 24 -7.09 9.53 -10.55
N ARG A 25 -7.23 9.69 -11.86
CA ARG A 25 -6.19 10.27 -12.72
C ARG A 25 -6.25 11.80 -12.65
N PRO A 26 -5.11 12.49 -12.77
CA PRO A 26 -5.12 13.91 -13.05
C PRO A 26 -5.97 14.22 -14.28
N THR A 27 -6.73 15.29 -14.22
CA THR A 27 -7.42 15.82 -15.41
C THR A 27 -6.40 16.21 -16.49
N LYS A 28 -6.83 16.31 -17.74
CA LYS A 28 -5.96 16.74 -18.86
C LYS A 28 -5.22 18.06 -18.56
N ARG A 29 -5.92 19.03 -17.93
CA ARG A 29 -5.30 20.29 -17.50
C ARG A 29 -4.22 20.08 -16.45
N GLN A 30 -4.52 19.27 -15.40
CA GLN A 30 -3.55 18.97 -14.34
C GLN A 30 -2.34 18.21 -14.89
N ALA A 31 -2.56 17.21 -15.74
CA ALA A 31 -1.47 16.48 -16.38
C ALA A 31 -0.57 17.40 -17.22
N ASN A 32 -1.14 18.34 -17.97
CA ASN A 32 -0.36 19.31 -18.75
C ASN A 32 0.46 20.24 -17.83
N ILE A 33 -0.10 20.68 -16.71
CA ILE A 33 0.63 21.46 -15.71
C ILE A 33 1.78 20.64 -15.13
N LEU A 34 1.55 19.39 -14.74
CA LEU A 34 2.59 18.50 -14.20
C LEU A 34 3.72 18.29 -15.21
N LYS A 35 3.41 18.08 -16.48
CA LYS A 35 4.42 17.93 -17.55
C LYS A 35 5.31 19.14 -17.78
N SER A 36 4.94 20.30 -17.29
CA SER A 36 5.78 21.50 -17.36
C SER A 36 6.90 21.52 -16.31
N PHE A 37 6.94 20.55 -15.40
CA PHE A 37 8.00 20.38 -14.43
C PHE A 37 8.93 19.24 -14.83
N ASN A 38 10.22 19.40 -14.54
CA ASN A 38 11.25 18.43 -14.94
C ASN A 38 11.30 17.21 -14.03
N ASN A 39 10.87 17.34 -12.77
CA ASN A 39 11.03 16.32 -11.73
C ASN A 39 9.69 16.05 -11.02
N ILE A 40 8.89 15.15 -11.58
CA ILE A 40 7.60 14.72 -11.00
C ILE A 40 7.69 13.28 -10.53
N ASP A 41 7.36 13.02 -9.28
CA ASP A 41 7.14 11.69 -8.74
C ASP A 41 5.69 11.52 -8.28
N MET A 42 5.04 10.47 -8.78
CA MET A 42 3.72 10.05 -8.33
C MET A 42 3.86 8.84 -7.41
N CYS A 43 3.72 9.07 -6.12
CA CYS A 43 3.76 8.00 -5.12
C CYS A 43 2.38 7.37 -4.97
N PHE A 44 2.24 6.12 -5.41
CA PHE A 44 1.01 5.37 -5.31
C PHE A 44 0.94 4.61 -3.98
N SER A 45 -0.12 4.82 -3.21
CA SER A 45 -0.36 4.05 -1.97
C SER A 45 -1.04 2.73 -2.31
N ILE A 46 -0.27 1.63 -2.22
CA ILE A 46 -0.72 0.28 -2.58
C ILE A 46 -0.39 -0.66 -1.42
N ASP A 47 -1.39 -1.32 -0.85
CA ASP A 47 -1.24 -2.18 0.32
C ASP A 47 -1.46 -3.67 -0.01
N GLY A 48 -1.12 -4.09 -1.23
CA GLY A 48 -1.27 -5.43 -1.77
C GLY A 48 -1.59 -5.41 -3.25
N ILE A 49 -1.73 -6.56 -3.87
CA ILE A 49 -2.13 -6.71 -5.28
C ILE A 49 -3.44 -7.50 -5.40
N GLY A 50 -4.10 -7.42 -6.55
CA GLY A 50 -5.32 -8.17 -6.82
C GLY A 50 -6.42 -7.96 -5.75
N SER A 51 -6.92 -9.07 -5.24
CA SER A 51 -7.96 -9.08 -4.20
C SER A 51 -7.50 -8.45 -2.89
N VAL A 52 -6.23 -8.60 -2.51
CA VAL A 52 -5.66 -7.98 -1.31
C VAL A 52 -5.77 -6.46 -1.39
N PHE A 53 -5.39 -5.87 -2.52
CA PHE A 53 -5.57 -4.44 -2.76
C PHE A 53 -7.04 -4.03 -2.64
N GLU A 54 -7.95 -4.79 -3.26
CA GLU A 54 -9.37 -4.47 -3.25
C GLU A 54 -9.99 -4.52 -1.85
N TYR A 55 -9.51 -5.40 -0.99
CA TYR A 55 -9.89 -5.44 0.41
C TYR A 55 -9.33 -4.25 1.20
N MET A 56 -8.01 -4.05 1.12
CA MET A 56 -7.31 -3.02 1.88
C MET A 56 -7.75 -1.60 1.50
N ARG A 57 -8.06 -1.40 0.23
CA ARG A 57 -8.41 -0.10 -0.37
C ARG A 57 -9.87 -0.01 -0.83
N TYR A 58 -10.76 -0.82 -0.27
CA TYR A 58 -12.19 -0.79 -0.61
C TYR A 58 -12.75 0.65 -0.67
N PRO A 59 -13.57 0.99 -1.71
CA PRO A 59 -14.11 0.14 -2.77
C PRO A 59 -13.30 0.17 -4.09
N LEU A 60 -11.99 0.45 -4.04
CA LEU A 60 -11.15 0.56 -5.23
C LEU A 60 -10.95 -0.80 -5.89
N LYS A 61 -10.84 -0.79 -7.22
CA LYS A 61 -10.57 -1.98 -8.03
C LYS A 61 -9.12 -2.03 -8.45
N TRP A 62 -8.51 -3.20 -8.33
CA TRP A 62 -7.11 -3.43 -8.68
C TRP A 62 -6.78 -3.04 -10.12
N GLN A 63 -7.61 -3.46 -11.08
CA GLN A 63 -7.39 -3.12 -12.48
C GLN A 63 -7.30 -1.61 -12.71
N ARG A 64 -8.14 -0.83 -12.01
CA ARG A 64 -8.09 0.63 -12.13
C ARG A 64 -6.77 1.21 -11.58
N CYS A 65 -6.22 0.61 -10.52
CA CYS A 65 -4.91 0.98 -10.00
C CYS A 65 -3.83 0.75 -11.06
N VAL A 66 -3.78 -0.45 -11.64
CA VAL A 66 -2.85 -0.82 -12.72
C VAL A 66 -2.98 0.14 -13.91
N ASP A 67 -4.20 0.38 -14.37
CA ASP A 67 -4.45 1.30 -15.48
C ASP A 67 -3.97 2.73 -15.18
N ASN A 68 -4.04 3.16 -13.92
CA ASN A 68 -3.58 4.49 -13.51
C ASN A 68 -2.05 4.57 -13.45
N ILE A 69 -1.38 3.50 -13.02
CA ILE A 69 0.08 3.36 -13.06
C ILE A 69 0.57 3.44 -14.50
N GLU A 70 0.02 2.61 -15.39
CA GLU A 70 0.41 2.57 -16.80
C GLU A 70 0.15 3.91 -17.51
N TRP A 71 -0.99 4.54 -17.23
CA TRP A 71 -1.25 5.88 -17.74
C TRP A 71 -0.20 6.87 -17.26
N SER A 72 0.22 6.84 -16.00
CA SER A 72 1.22 7.76 -15.45
C SER A 72 2.60 7.54 -16.09
N LYS A 73 2.99 6.27 -16.32
CA LYS A 73 4.21 5.92 -17.08
C LYS A 73 4.17 6.52 -18.49
N GLN A 74 3.04 6.37 -19.18
CA GLN A 74 2.84 6.93 -20.53
C GLN A 74 2.90 8.46 -20.58
N GLN A 75 2.60 9.14 -19.44
CA GLN A 75 2.77 10.58 -19.34
C GLN A 75 4.24 11.00 -19.11
N GLY A 76 5.14 10.05 -18.83
CA GLY A 76 6.55 10.30 -18.52
C GLY A 76 6.80 10.67 -17.05
N PHE A 77 5.87 10.42 -16.14
CA PHE A 77 6.06 10.66 -14.71
C PHE A 77 6.88 9.53 -14.06
N SER A 78 7.76 9.90 -13.14
CA SER A 78 8.36 8.94 -12.22
C SER A 78 7.28 8.38 -11.31
N ILE A 79 7.40 7.10 -10.96
CA ILE A 79 6.44 6.41 -10.12
C ILE A 79 7.18 5.74 -8.98
N SER A 80 6.67 5.94 -7.78
CA SER A 80 7.07 5.20 -6.58
C SER A 80 5.85 4.61 -5.89
N ILE A 81 6.08 3.59 -5.06
CA ILE A 81 5.03 2.93 -4.28
C ILE A 81 5.28 3.17 -2.80
N SER A 82 4.24 3.52 -2.09
CA SER A 82 4.18 3.46 -0.63
C SER A 82 3.32 2.26 -0.23
N TYR A 83 3.94 1.21 0.30
CA TYR A 83 3.27 0.00 0.75
C TYR A 83 3.23 -0.05 2.26
N THR A 84 2.01 -0.07 2.82
CA THR A 84 1.82 -0.18 4.27
C THR A 84 1.67 -1.64 4.66
N VAL A 85 2.65 -2.15 5.42
CA VAL A 85 2.66 -3.53 5.90
C VAL A 85 1.90 -3.63 7.22
N SER A 86 0.85 -4.42 7.24
CA SER A 86 0.02 -4.70 8.42
C SER A 86 -0.10 -6.21 8.65
N ASN A 87 -0.66 -6.60 9.78
CA ASN A 87 -0.97 -8.00 10.02
C ASN A 87 -2.02 -8.57 9.03
N LEU A 88 -2.77 -7.71 8.31
CA LEU A 88 -3.76 -8.14 7.31
C LEU A 88 -3.15 -8.53 5.96
N ASN A 89 -2.01 -7.94 5.59
CA ASN A 89 -1.43 -8.12 4.26
C ASN A 89 0.00 -8.70 4.27
N ILE A 90 0.62 -8.87 5.43
CA ILE A 90 2.01 -9.34 5.53
C ILE A 90 2.22 -10.74 4.93
N GLN A 91 1.22 -11.61 4.97
CA GLN A 91 1.28 -12.94 4.34
C GLN A 91 1.41 -12.85 2.81
N HIS A 92 1.00 -11.74 2.21
CA HIS A 92 1.06 -11.43 0.78
C HIS A 92 2.25 -10.55 0.40
N TYR A 93 3.17 -10.34 1.34
CA TYR A 93 4.31 -9.43 1.17
C TYR A 93 5.20 -9.84 0.00
N ALA A 94 5.58 -11.14 -0.07
CA ALA A 94 6.50 -11.63 -1.08
C ALA A 94 5.93 -11.49 -2.49
N GLU A 95 4.71 -11.95 -2.73
CA GLU A 95 4.07 -11.85 -4.03
C GLU A 95 3.85 -10.40 -4.47
N THR A 96 3.51 -9.53 -3.50
CA THR A 96 3.34 -8.09 -3.76
C THR A 96 4.67 -7.42 -4.12
N ARG A 97 5.74 -7.74 -3.38
CA ARG A 97 7.09 -7.27 -3.66
C ARG A 97 7.57 -7.71 -5.03
N GLU A 98 7.43 -9.01 -5.33
CA GLU A 98 7.81 -9.57 -6.63
C GLU A 98 7.09 -8.86 -7.78
N TRP A 99 5.80 -8.60 -7.63
CA TRP A 99 5.03 -7.86 -8.62
C TRP A 99 5.57 -6.44 -8.84
N PHE A 100 5.94 -5.72 -7.78
CA PHE A 100 6.55 -4.39 -7.91
C PHE A 100 7.90 -4.46 -8.64
N GLU A 101 8.74 -5.44 -8.30
CA GLU A 101 10.05 -5.65 -8.95
C GLU A 101 9.88 -5.96 -10.44
N GLN A 102 8.99 -6.88 -10.80
CA GLN A 102 8.68 -7.24 -12.19
C GLN A 102 8.14 -6.06 -13.02
N ASN A 103 7.45 -5.12 -12.38
CA ASN A 103 6.91 -3.93 -13.04
C ASN A 103 7.81 -2.70 -12.93
N ASN A 104 9.05 -2.84 -12.41
CA ASN A 104 10.01 -1.76 -12.20
C ASN A 104 9.41 -0.60 -11.40
N LEU A 105 8.75 -0.91 -10.29
CA LEU A 105 8.11 0.06 -9.39
C LEU A 105 8.91 0.15 -8.08
N PRO A 106 9.73 1.18 -7.88
CA PRO A 106 10.41 1.40 -6.59
C PRO A 106 9.38 1.49 -5.46
N CYS A 107 9.61 0.73 -4.38
CA CYS A 107 8.67 0.64 -3.28
C CYS A 107 9.32 0.94 -1.94
N LEU A 108 8.65 1.79 -1.15
CA LEU A 108 8.96 1.99 0.27
C LEU A 108 7.96 1.18 1.10
N PHE A 109 8.50 0.23 1.87
CA PHE A 109 7.72 -0.62 2.77
C PHE A 109 7.67 0.00 4.17
N ASN A 110 6.48 0.34 4.63
CA ASN A 110 6.24 1.00 5.91
C ASN A 110 5.38 0.10 6.81
N PRO A 111 5.87 -0.37 7.97
CA PRO A 111 5.01 -1.12 8.88
C PRO A 111 3.98 -0.21 9.55
N VAL A 112 2.79 -0.75 9.81
CA VAL A 112 1.77 -0.08 10.61
C VAL A 112 2.24 0.04 12.06
N TYR A 113 2.20 1.26 12.58
CA TYR A 113 2.41 1.56 14.00
C TYR A 113 1.11 1.94 14.70
N THR A 114 0.17 2.52 13.96
CA THR A 114 -1.11 2.98 14.48
C THR A 114 -2.20 2.70 13.44
N PRO A 115 -3.32 2.08 13.83
CA PRO A 115 -3.60 1.55 15.17
C PRO A 115 -2.76 0.31 15.51
N ILE A 116 -2.34 0.20 16.77
CA ILE A 116 -1.36 -0.79 17.24
C ILE A 116 -1.78 -2.24 16.99
N TRP A 117 -3.08 -2.53 17.03
CA TRP A 117 -3.62 -3.87 16.79
C TRP A 117 -3.53 -4.34 15.34
N PHE A 118 -3.20 -3.46 14.39
CA PHE A 118 -2.92 -3.84 13.00
C PHE A 118 -1.43 -3.95 12.68
N ARG A 119 -0.53 -3.78 13.66
CA ARG A 119 0.90 -3.96 13.44
C ARG A 119 1.21 -5.44 13.12
N PRO A 120 2.20 -5.72 12.24
CA PRO A 120 2.59 -7.09 11.93
C PRO A 120 3.02 -7.90 13.15
N GLY A 121 3.72 -7.27 14.11
CA GLY A 121 4.18 -7.88 15.34
C GLY A 121 3.06 -8.37 16.27
N ALA A 122 1.81 -7.90 16.13
CA ALA A 122 0.68 -8.37 16.92
C ALA A 122 0.16 -9.76 16.52
N LEU A 123 0.68 -10.37 15.46
CA LEU A 123 0.31 -11.74 15.06
C LEU A 123 0.79 -12.76 16.11
N PRO A 124 0.00 -13.82 16.38
CA PRO A 124 0.43 -14.95 17.19
C PRO A 124 1.71 -15.60 16.63
N GLU A 125 2.56 -16.11 17.54
CA GLU A 125 3.85 -16.70 17.18
C GLU A 125 3.73 -17.81 16.12
N GLN A 126 2.70 -18.65 16.22
CA GLN A 126 2.44 -19.72 15.26
C GLN A 126 2.20 -19.19 13.84
N ILE A 127 1.52 -18.03 13.71
CA ILE A 127 1.27 -17.39 12.41
C ILE A 127 2.55 -16.75 11.91
N LYS A 128 3.32 -16.06 12.76
CA LYS A 128 4.62 -15.47 12.42
C LYS A 128 5.57 -16.52 11.86
N ASN A 129 5.69 -17.67 12.56
CA ASN A 129 6.54 -18.78 12.13
C ASN A 129 6.12 -19.32 10.76
N ARG A 130 4.82 -19.51 10.54
CA ARG A 130 4.31 -19.96 9.24
C ARG A 130 4.63 -18.96 8.11
N ILE A 131 4.49 -17.67 8.36
CA ILE A 131 4.85 -16.64 7.39
C ILE A 131 6.34 -16.69 7.09
N TRP A 132 7.18 -16.82 8.13
CA TRP A 132 8.62 -16.91 8.00
C TRP A 132 9.08 -18.18 7.25
N GLU A 133 8.54 -19.32 7.57
CA GLU A 133 8.84 -20.60 6.91
C GLU A 133 8.51 -20.57 5.41
N ASN A 134 7.40 -19.92 5.05
CA ASN A 134 6.99 -19.80 3.65
C ASN A 134 7.74 -18.70 2.88
N THR A 135 8.29 -17.71 3.60
CA THR A 135 8.90 -16.54 2.97
C THR A 135 10.00 -15.96 3.85
N PRO A 136 11.20 -16.58 3.89
CA PRO A 136 12.29 -16.13 4.75
C PRO A 136 13.00 -14.91 4.16
N LEU A 137 12.34 -13.76 4.19
CA LEU A 137 12.90 -12.48 3.76
C LEU A 137 13.37 -11.67 4.99
N PRO A 138 14.61 -11.15 5.01
CA PRO A 138 15.16 -10.41 6.15
C PRO A 138 14.29 -9.22 6.59
N GLU A 139 13.61 -8.58 5.65
CA GLU A 139 12.68 -7.48 5.93
C GLU A 139 11.48 -7.93 6.77
N LEU A 140 10.98 -9.16 6.53
CA LEU A 140 9.85 -9.72 7.28
C LEU A 140 10.23 -9.98 8.73
N GLU A 141 11.46 -10.42 8.99
CA GLU A 141 11.97 -10.58 10.36
C GLU A 141 11.81 -9.29 11.16
N ARG A 142 12.21 -8.15 10.58
CA ARG A 142 12.06 -6.83 11.22
C ARG A 142 10.61 -6.47 11.53
N PHE A 143 9.66 -6.87 10.69
CA PHE A 143 8.24 -6.59 10.90
C PHE A 143 7.60 -7.51 11.93
N LEU A 144 8.07 -8.76 12.02
CA LEU A 144 7.51 -9.79 12.88
C LEU A 144 8.13 -9.83 14.28
N CYS A 145 9.41 -9.43 14.45
CA CYS A 145 10.16 -9.55 15.71
C CYS A 145 9.75 -8.57 16.82
N ASN A 146 8.90 -7.59 16.56
CA ASN A 146 8.41 -6.66 17.58
C ASN A 146 7.36 -7.35 18.46
N HIS A 147 7.81 -8.22 19.38
CA HIS A 147 6.93 -8.86 20.36
C HIS A 147 6.66 -7.94 21.56
N ASN A 148 5.41 -7.98 22.06
CA ASN A 148 4.95 -7.20 23.20
C ASN A 148 3.95 -8.06 23.99
N GLU A 149 3.94 -7.95 25.31
CA GLU A 149 3.02 -8.68 26.19
C GLU A 149 1.53 -8.45 25.85
N GLN A 150 1.24 -7.37 25.14
CA GLN A 150 -0.11 -6.99 24.72
C GLN A 150 -0.54 -7.63 23.37
N ASP A 151 0.35 -8.38 22.69
CA ASP A 151 0.12 -8.86 21.31
C ASP A 151 -1.15 -9.72 21.15
N GLU A 152 -1.43 -10.61 22.10
CA GLU A 152 -2.64 -11.46 22.05
C GLU A 152 -3.91 -10.61 22.13
N ILE A 153 -3.94 -9.61 23.00
CA ILE A 153 -5.08 -8.68 23.14
C ILE A 153 -5.23 -7.84 21.87
N ASP A 154 -4.13 -7.33 21.33
CA ASP A 154 -4.12 -6.55 20.09
C ASP A 154 -4.61 -7.39 18.92
N TYR A 155 -4.21 -8.67 18.85
CA TYR A 155 -4.66 -9.58 17.80
C TYR A 155 -6.17 -9.86 17.87
N GLU A 156 -6.70 -10.15 19.07
CA GLU A 156 -8.15 -10.34 19.25
C GLU A 156 -8.92 -9.05 18.89
N ARG A 157 -8.37 -7.90 19.23
CA ARG A 157 -8.96 -6.62 18.84
C ARG A 157 -8.93 -6.42 17.32
N ALA A 158 -7.84 -6.79 16.65
CA ALA A 158 -7.76 -6.73 15.19
C ALA A 158 -8.87 -7.56 14.53
N LYS A 159 -9.14 -8.78 15.06
CA LYS A 159 -10.21 -9.64 14.57
C LYS A 159 -11.58 -8.95 14.68
N LEU A 160 -11.88 -8.37 15.82
CA LEU A 160 -13.15 -7.66 16.03
C LEU A 160 -13.31 -6.46 15.07
N GLU A 161 -12.25 -5.69 14.87
CA GLU A 161 -12.27 -4.55 13.95
C GLU A 161 -12.41 -4.98 12.49
N VAL A 162 -11.82 -6.10 12.09
CA VAL A 162 -11.99 -6.69 10.75
C VAL A 162 -13.45 -7.07 10.52
N VAL A 163 -14.06 -7.84 11.44
CA VAL A 163 -15.48 -8.24 11.33
C VAL A 163 -16.41 -7.02 11.24
N LYS A 164 -16.12 -5.99 12.02
CA LYS A 164 -16.88 -4.73 11.99
C LYS A 164 -16.74 -4.00 10.67
N GLN A 165 -15.51 -3.91 10.12
CA GLN A 165 -15.24 -3.29 8.83
C GLN A 165 -15.90 -4.06 7.68
N ASP A 166 -15.85 -5.39 7.72
CA ASP A 166 -16.51 -6.26 6.74
C ASP A 166 -18.02 -6.02 6.72
N GLY A 167 -18.63 -5.89 7.89
CA GLY A 167 -20.05 -5.55 8.00
C GLY A 167 -20.40 -4.20 7.36
N TRP A 168 -19.58 -3.18 7.51
CA TRP A 168 -19.79 -1.88 6.87
C TRP A 168 -19.56 -1.91 5.35
N LYS A 169 -18.58 -2.69 4.90
CA LYS A 169 -18.24 -2.80 3.48
C LYS A 169 -19.18 -3.76 2.75
N GLY A 170 -19.90 -4.64 3.46
CA GLY A 170 -20.70 -5.72 2.85
C GLY A 170 -19.85 -6.77 2.15
N ILE A 171 -18.62 -7.03 2.63
CA ILE A 171 -17.66 -8.00 2.09
C ILE A 171 -17.10 -8.85 3.24
N SER A 172 -16.38 -9.92 2.92
CA SER A 172 -15.64 -10.72 3.89
C SER A 172 -14.15 -10.73 3.58
N TYR A 173 -13.31 -10.49 4.58
CA TYR A 173 -11.85 -10.60 4.42
C TYR A 173 -11.43 -11.96 3.85
N LYS A 174 -12.18 -13.04 4.17
CA LYS A 174 -11.90 -14.41 3.70
C LYS A 174 -11.92 -14.54 2.19
N ASP A 175 -12.77 -13.76 1.52
CA ASP A 175 -12.91 -13.77 0.07
C ASP A 175 -11.77 -13.04 -0.65
N TYR A 176 -11.01 -12.23 0.09
CA TYR A 176 -10.00 -11.32 -0.47
C TYR A 176 -8.57 -11.63 -0.02
N ILE A 177 -8.36 -11.83 1.26
CA ILE A 177 -7.01 -11.99 1.84
C ILE A 177 -6.74 -13.39 2.40
N GLY A 178 -7.71 -14.29 2.29
CA GLY A 178 -7.55 -15.69 2.72
C GLY A 178 -7.56 -15.93 4.22
N GLY A 179 -7.41 -17.19 4.61
CA GLY A 179 -7.73 -17.70 5.93
C GLY A 179 -6.60 -17.75 6.96
N LEU A 180 -5.49 -17.01 6.81
CA LEU A 180 -4.40 -17.05 7.81
C LEU A 180 -4.74 -16.39 9.14
N PHE A 181 -5.79 -15.58 9.17
CA PHE A 181 -6.18 -14.81 10.35
C PHE A 181 -7.01 -15.58 11.37
N TRP A 182 -7.58 -16.74 11.01
CA TRP A 182 -8.52 -17.44 11.87
C TRP A 182 -8.29 -18.93 11.88
#